data_9cc8931c392610008e1e845165da4770
#
_entry.id   9cc8931c392610008e1e845165da4770
#
_cell.length_a   1.000
_cell.length_b   1.000
_cell.length_c   1.000
_cell.angle_alpha   90.00
_cell.angle_beta   90.00
_cell.angle_gamma   90.00
#
_symmetry.space_group_name_H-M   'P 1'
#
loop_
_entity.id
_entity.type
_entity.pdbx_description
1 polymer ?
#
loop_
_entity_poly.entity_id
_entity_poly.type
_entity_poly.pdbx_seq_one_letter_code
_entity_poly.pdbx_strand_id
1 'polypeptide(L)'
;MSSQNHILEIENQYGQSIWMDNLSRDLIQSGELKQSIADKGIRGITSNPSIFEKAIVGNEIYDEAIEAGIKADKSVVEIYEDLIFTDIRNACDIFMPVYEESNGLDGYVSIEVPPDLAKKTDDTVTEARRYYQAIDRPNLMIKIPGTPEGLPAVEQAISEGMSINVTLLFSVQSYIDTAWAYIKGLEKRAAEGKDISNVASVASFFLSRIDVMIDDLVDSKLESAEGEAKEKLEAIKGKVAIANAKIAYQKYKEIFSSDRWKALADKGAKVQRLLWASTSTKNPEYSDVMYVDELVGMDTVNTLPPNTIEACVDHCDPGDRIETDLDAANKVIDGLKDKDVDIDLDKVMDDLLDEGIDKFIKPFESLMSSLEDKVKQLAAV
;
A
#
# COMPACT_ATOMS: atom_id res chain seq x y z
N MET A 1 5.77 20.44 28.07
CA MET A 1 4.58 20.37 27.22
C MET A 1 4.70 19.06 26.49
N SER A 2 3.78 18.09 26.64
CA SER A 2 3.81 16.89 25.82
C SER A 2 3.60 17.38 24.39
N SER A 3 4.53 17.04 23.48
CA SER A 3 4.33 17.28 22.06
C SER A 3 3.02 16.59 21.66
N GLN A 4 2.12 17.34 21.03
CA GLN A 4 0.87 16.79 20.54
C GLN A 4 1.22 15.72 19.50
N ASN A 5 0.72 14.51 19.67
CA ASN A 5 0.94 13.46 18.69
C ASN A 5 -0.07 13.63 17.54
N HIS A 6 0.38 14.16 16.43
CA HIS A 6 -0.47 14.45 15.27
C HIS A 6 -1.04 13.19 14.61
N ILE A 7 -0.40 12.03 14.73
CA ILE A 7 -0.95 10.76 14.21
C ILE A 7 -2.23 10.37 14.97
N LEU A 8 -2.24 10.50 16.30
CA LEU A 8 -3.44 10.26 17.10
C LEU A 8 -4.54 11.30 16.81
N GLU A 9 -4.17 12.53 16.49
CA GLU A 9 -5.11 13.56 16.08
C GLU A 9 -5.76 13.20 14.74
N ILE A 10 -4.98 12.76 13.75
CA ILE A 10 -5.46 12.30 12.43
C ILE A 10 -6.50 11.18 12.60
N GLU A 11 -6.21 10.19 13.42
CA GLU A 11 -7.15 9.09 13.68
C GLU A 11 -8.41 9.57 14.39
N ASN A 12 -8.25 10.23 15.53
CA ASN A 12 -9.38 10.53 16.42
C ASN A 12 -10.31 11.64 15.90
N GLN A 13 -9.78 12.60 15.17
CA GLN A 13 -10.57 13.75 14.69
C GLN A 13 -11.02 13.59 13.23
N TYR A 14 -10.24 12.90 12.39
CA TYR A 14 -10.48 12.88 10.96
C TYR A 14 -10.73 11.47 10.41
N GLY A 15 -10.61 10.42 11.22
CA GLY A 15 -10.96 9.05 10.84
C GLY A 15 -10.06 8.42 9.77
N GLN A 16 -8.80 8.90 9.67
CA GLN A 16 -7.77 8.25 8.84
C GLN A 16 -6.85 7.40 9.73
N SER A 17 -6.61 6.16 9.33
CA SER A 17 -5.67 5.27 10.01
C SER A 17 -4.26 5.45 9.45
N ILE A 18 -3.28 5.58 10.31
CA ILE A 18 -1.87 5.59 9.93
C ILE A 18 -1.28 4.19 10.13
N TRP A 19 -0.76 3.62 9.04
CA TRP A 19 -0.05 2.35 9.03
C TRP A 19 1.45 2.58 8.80
N MET A 20 2.27 1.59 9.14
CA MET A 20 3.71 1.64 8.94
C MET A 20 4.10 0.83 7.69
N ASP A 21 4.86 1.44 6.79
CA ASP A 21 5.44 0.77 5.61
C ASP A 21 6.86 0.30 5.93
N ASN A 22 6.94 -0.67 6.82
CA ASN A 22 8.18 -1.30 7.26
C ASN A 22 7.89 -2.58 8.05
N LEU A 23 8.79 -3.57 7.94
CA LEU A 23 8.77 -4.78 8.76
C LEU A 23 10.17 -5.39 8.79
N SER A 24 10.64 -5.76 9.98
CA SER A 24 11.85 -6.52 10.15
C SER A 24 11.79 -7.33 11.44
N ARG A 25 12.62 -8.36 11.56
CA ARG A 25 12.74 -9.14 12.79
C ARG A 25 13.25 -8.29 13.95
N ASP A 26 14.16 -7.36 13.68
CA ASP A 26 14.65 -6.39 14.67
C ASP A 26 13.52 -5.56 15.26
N LEU A 27 12.67 -5.00 14.42
CA LEU A 27 11.53 -4.17 14.82
C LEU A 27 10.55 -4.95 15.74
N ILE A 28 10.38 -6.25 15.47
CA ILE A 28 9.53 -7.14 16.26
C ILE A 28 10.20 -7.48 17.60
N GLN A 29 11.45 -7.98 17.56
CA GLN A 29 12.13 -8.53 18.74
C GLN A 29 12.60 -7.47 19.72
N SER A 30 12.92 -6.26 19.25
CA SER A 30 13.26 -5.13 20.13
C SER A 30 12.04 -4.60 20.91
N GLY A 31 10.83 -4.94 20.50
CA GLY A 31 9.60 -4.38 21.06
C GLY A 31 9.22 -3.01 20.47
N GLU A 32 10.00 -2.47 19.55
CA GLU A 32 9.76 -1.17 18.93
C GLU A 32 8.43 -1.12 18.16
N LEU A 33 8.03 -2.23 17.50
CA LEU A 33 6.74 -2.30 16.83
C LEU A 33 5.59 -2.13 17.83
N LYS A 34 5.64 -2.85 18.96
CA LYS A 34 4.62 -2.74 20.01
C LYS A 34 4.58 -1.34 20.62
N GLN A 35 5.74 -0.74 20.80
CA GLN A 35 5.86 0.63 21.30
C GLN A 35 5.29 1.65 20.31
N SER A 36 5.55 1.49 19.01
CA SER A 36 5.00 2.36 17.95
C SER A 36 3.47 2.32 17.90
N ILE A 37 2.87 1.15 18.13
CA ILE A 37 1.40 1.02 18.27
C ILE A 37 0.89 1.82 19.47
N ALA A 38 1.52 1.65 20.63
CA ALA A 38 1.07 2.27 21.88
C ALA A 38 1.30 3.78 21.93
N ASP A 39 2.48 4.23 21.50
CA ASP A 39 2.94 5.61 21.69
C ASP A 39 2.62 6.52 20.50
N LYS A 40 2.67 5.97 19.27
CA LYS A 40 2.47 6.74 18.04
C LYS A 40 1.10 6.53 17.40
N GLY A 41 0.37 5.48 17.76
CA GLY A 41 -0.95 5.20 17.19
C GLY A 41 -0.88 4.50 15.83
N ILE A 42 0.15 3.70 15.59
CA ILE A 42 0.23 2.89 14.36
C ILE A 42 -0.83 1.79 14.38
N ARG A 43 -1.58 1.65 13.28
CA ARG A 43 -2.76 0.80 13.20
C ARG A 43 -2.63 -0.39 12.27
N GLY A 44 -1.54 -0.53 11.53
CA GLY A 44 -1.30 -1.64 10.62
C GLY A 44 0.08 -1.60 10.01
N ILE A 45 0.40 -2.64 9.23
CA ILE A 45 1.68 -2.79 8.53
C ILE A 45 1.44 -3.08 7.06
N THR A 46 2.20 -2.41 6.20
CA THR A 46 2.43 -2.83 4.83
C THR A 46 3.87 -3.29 4.64
N SER A 47 4.06 -4.29 3.79
CA SER A 47 5.37 -4.79 3.39
C SER A 47 5.45 -4.94 1.88
N ASN A 48 6.64 -5.08 1.35
CA ASN A 48 6.93 -5.34 -0.06
C ASN A 48 8.33 -5.99 -0.18
N PRO A 49 8.71 -6.49 -1.37
CA PRO A 49 10.01 -7.14 -1.55
C PRO A 49 11.21 -6.27 -1.16
N SER A 50 11.16 -4.97 -1.39
CA SER A 50 12.25 -4.04 -1.03
C SER A 50 12.43 -3.91 0.50
N ILE A 51 11.33 -3.98 1.25
CA ILE A 51 11.35 -3.97 2.71
C ILE A 51 12.02 -5.25 3.24
N PHE A 52 11.64 -6.41 2.71
CA PHE A 52 12.25 -7.68 3.11
C PHE A 52 13.71 -7.79 2.68
N GLU A 53 14.07 -7.29 1.48
CA GLU A 53 15.48 -7.20 1.07
C GLU A 53 16.32 -6.44 2.10
N LYS A 54 15.89 -5.25 2.47
CA LYS A 54 16.56 -4.40 3.46
C LYS A 54 16.61 -5.02 4.86
N ALA A 55 15.57 -5.78 5.24
CA ALA A 55 15.50 -6.40 6.55
C ALA A 55 16.43 -7.61 6.67
N ILE A 56 16.55 -8.43 5.62
CA ILE A 56 17.20 -9.76 5.67
C ILE A 56 18.65 -9.71 5.19
N VAL A 57 18.92 -8.96 4.09
CA VAL A 57 20.27 -8.97 3.50
C VAL A 57 21.30 -8.36 4.45
N GLY A 58 22.33 -9.16 4.78
CA GLY A 58 23.41 -8.74 5.68
C GLY A 58 23.04 -8.64 7.16
N ASN A 59 21.88 -9.13 7.56
CA ASN A 59 21.41 -9.08 8.93
C ASN A 59 21.55 -10.47 9.62
N GLU A 60 22.42 -10.55 10.60
CA GLU A 60 22.73 -11.80 11.33
C GLU A 60 21.57 -12.32 12.20
N ILE A 61 20.56 -11.50 12.48
CA ILE A 61 19.38 -11.90 13.27
C ILE A 61 18.58 -13.04 12.59
N TYR A 62 18.78 -13.24 11.31
CA TYR A 62 18.15 -14.31 10.54
C TYR A 62 19.01 -15.59 10.43
N ASP A 63 20.29 -15.55 10.83
CA ASP A 63 21.25 -16.64 10.61
C ASP A 63 20.81 -17.96 11.26
N GLU A 64 20.34 -17.93 12.51
CA GLU A 64 19.86 -19.12 13.21
C GLU A 64 18.68 -19.79 12.46
N ALA A 65 17.75 -19.00 11.94
CA ALA A 65 16.61 -19.51 11.19
C ALA A 65 17.03 -20.07 9.82
N ILE A 66 18.01 -19.45 9.16
CA ILE A 66 18.59 -19.93 7.89
C ILE A 66 19.29 -21.27 8.14
N GLU A 67 20.13 -21.38 9.19
CA GLU A 67 20.79 -22.63 9.56
C GLU A 67 19.79 -23.74 9.88
N ALA A 68 18.70 -23.43 10.56
CA ALA A 68 17.62 -24.39 10.84
C ALA A 68 17.00 -24.92 9.55
N GLY A 69 16.78 -24.06 8.57
CA GLY A 69 16.28 -24.44 7.24
C GLY A 69 17.27 -25.33 6.48
N ILE A 70 18.58 -25.01 6.53
CA ILE A 70 19.64 -25.84 5.93
C ILE A 70 19.66 -27.23 6.58
N LYS A 71 19.62 -27.32 7.91
CA LYS A 71 19.59 -28.60 8.64
C LYS A 71 18.35 -29.43 8.33
N ALA A 72 17.27 -28.80 7.94
CA ALA A 72 16.02 -29.44 7.51
C ALA A 72 15.96 -29.75 6.01
N ASP A 73 17.07 -29.57 5.27
CA ASP A 73 17.20 -29.81 3.84
C ASP A 73 16.19 -29.03 2.98
N LYS A 74 15.85 -27.80 3.42
CA LYS A 74 14.94 -26.91 2.70
C LYS A 74 15.63 -26.18 1.55
N SER A 75 14.86 -25.96 0.47
CA SER A 75 15.30 -25.09 -0.62
C SER A 75 15.42 -23.63 -0.17
N VAL A 76 16.14 -22.79 -0.94
CA VAL A 76 16.28 -21.37 -0.64
C VAL A 76 14.94 -20.66 -0.59
N VAL A 77 14.00 -21.04 -1.47
CA VAL A 77 12.63 -20.49 -1.48
C VAL A 77 11.89 -20.85 -0.19
N GLU A 78 11.95 -22.10 0.25
CA GLU A 78 11.32 -22.53 1.51
C GLU A 78 11.94 -21.86 2.72
N ILE A 79 13.26 -21.65 2.73
CA ILE A 79 13.92 -20.88 3.78
C ILE A 79 13.43 -19.43 3.77
N TYR A 80 13.40 -18.78 2.60
CA TYR A 80 12.86 -17.42 2.47
C TYR A 80 11.44 -17.32 3.02
N GLU A 81 10.56 -18.23 2.63
CA GLU A 81 9.16 -18.22 3.09
C GLU A 81 9.06 -18.44 4.61
N ASP A 82 9.86 -19.33 5.18
CA ASP A 82 9.90 -19.51 6.64
C ASP A 82 10.28 -18.23 7.37
N LEU A 83 11.26 -17.48 6.84
CA LEU A 83 11.69 -16.21 7.43
C LEU A 83 10.57 -15.19 7.42
N ILE A 84 9.99 -14.93 6.24
CA ILE A 84 8.98 -13.88 6.09
C ILE A 84 7.64 -14.27 6.74
N PHE A 85 7.21 -15.53 6.62
CA PHE A 85 5.96 -15.98 7.24
C PHE A 85 6.03 -15.93 8.77
N THR A 86 7.20 -16.22 9.34
CA THR A 86 7.42 -16.08 10.78
C THR A 86 7.31 -14.63 11.22
N ASP A 87 7.95 -13.71 10.51
CA ASP A 87 7.90 -12.28 10.84
C ASP A 87 6.49 -11.72 10.66
N ILE A 88 5.77 -12.12 9.60
CA ILE A 88 4.37 -11.74 9.36
C ILE A 88 3.45 -12.25 10.46
N ARG A 89 3.57 -13.54 10.87
CA ARG A 89 2.76 -14.09 11.99
C ARG A 89 3.00 -13.34 13.27
N ASN A 90 4.25 -13.07 13.60
CA ASN A 90 4.62 -12.35 14.81
C ASN A 90 4.06 -10.92 14.79
N ALA A 91 4.14 -10.24 13.65
CA ALA A 91 3.53 -8.92 13.48
C ALA A 91 2.00 -8.98 13.61
N CYS A 92 1.34 -9.97 13.00
CA CYS A 92 -0.10 -10.18 13.15
C CYS A 92 -0.50 -10.36 14.62
N ASP A 93 0.27 -11.16 15.37
CA ASP A 93 0.01 -11.41 16.79
C ASP A 93 0.17 -10.13 17.63
N ILE A 94 1.14 -9.28 17.31
CA ILE A 94 1.33 -7.97 17.95
C ILE A 94 0.17 -7.02 17.66
N PHE A 95 -0.37 -7.05 16.43
CA PHE A 95 -1.51 -6.21 16.01
C PHE A 95 -2.88 -6.78 16.38
N MET A 96 -2.96 -8.01 16.90
CA MET A 96 -4.25 -8.63 17.24
C MET A 96 -5.12 -7.78 18.17
N PRO A 97 -4.60 -7.15 19.23
CA PRO A 97 -5.40 -6.26 20.07
C PRO A 97 -6.03 -5.09 19.27
N VAL A 98 -5.27 -4.49 18.34
CA VAL A 98 -5.78 -3.40 17.47
C VAL A 98 -6.90 -3.92 16.57
N TYR A 99 -6.73 -5.11 16.00
CA TYR A 99 -7.74 -5.75 15.16
C TYR A 99 -9.04 -6.02 15.94
N GLU A 100 -8.94 -6.57 17.13
CA GLU A 100 -10.10 -6.87 17.99
C GLU A 100 -10.81 -5.61 18.47
N GLU A 101 -10.07 -4.62 18.98
CA GLU A 101 -10.61 -3.35 19.47
C GLU A 101 -11.30 -2.54 18.36
N SER A 102 -10.76 -2.59 17.15
CA SER A 102 -11.34 -1.90 15.99
C SER A 102 -12.45 -2.68 15.28
N ASN A 103 -12.85 -3.85 15.79
CA ASN A 103 -13.79 -4.77 15.13
C ASN A 103 -13.36 -5.09 13.67
N GLY A 104 -12.07 -5.32 13.46
CA GLY A 104 -11.51 -5.65 12.16
C GLY A 104 -11.49 -4.51 11.15
N LEU A 105 -11.51 -3.26 11.62
CA LEU A 105 -11.24 -2.09 10.77
C LEU A 105 -9.74 -1.93 10.53
N ASP A 106 -8.92 -2.12 11.54
CA ASP A 106 -7.47 -1.97 11.54
C ASP A 106 -6.77 -3.21 12.11
N GLY A 107 -5.48 -3.11 12.37
CA GLY A 107 -4.67 -4.19 12.93
C GLY A 107 -4.18 -5.19 11.89
N TYR A 108 -4.24 -4.85 10.62
CA TYR A 108 -3.82 -5.71 9.51
C TYR A 108 -2.32 -5.66 9.26
N VAL A 109 -1.80 -6.81 8.82
CA VAL A 109 -0.44 -6.95 8.30
C VAL A 109 -0.54 -7.50 6.88
N SER A 110 0.08 -6.81 5.92
CA SER A 110 0.04 -7.20 4.51
C SER A 110 1.33 -7.89 4.07
N ILE A 111 1.17 -9.00 3.35
CA ILE A 111 2.24 -9.69 2.61
C ILE A 111 1.88 -9.82 1.15
N GLU A 112 2.83 -9.57 0.26
CA GLU A 112 2.63 -9.62 -1.18
C GLU A 112 2.93 -11.01 -1.74
N VAL A 113 2.10 -11.49 -2.67
CA VAL A 113 2.42 -12.66 -3.50
C VAL A 113 3.70 -12.38 -4.31
N PRO A 114 4.43 -13.42 -4.76
CA PRO A 114 5.63 -13.21 -5.58
C PRO A 114 5.37 -12.25 -6.75
N PRO A 115 6.24 -11.24 -6.95
CA PRO A 115 5.96 -10.14 -7.90
C PRO A 115 5.95 -10.55 -9.37
N ASP A 116 6.57 -11.68 -9.72
CA ASP A 116 6.52 -12.26 -11.06
C ASP A 116 5.14 -12.81 -11.45
N LEU A 117 4.21 -12.88 -10.50
CA LEU A 117 2.84 -13.31 -10.72
C LEU A 117 1.89 -12.16 -11.10
N ALA A 118 2.37 -10.92 -11.14
CA ALA A 118 1.54 -9.73 -11.35
C ALA A 118 0.64 -9.78 -12.61
N LYS A 119 1.05 -10.54 -13.63
CA LYS A 119 0.29 -10.73 -14.89
C LYS A 119 -0.20 -12.17 -15.08
N LYS A 120 -0.37 -12.95 -13.99
CA LYS A 120 -0.77 -14.36 -14.01
C LYS A 120 -1.90 -14.61 -13.02
N THR A 121 -3.14 -14.58 -13.49
CA THR A 121 -4.34 -14.66 -12.64
C THR A 121 -4.41 -15.95 -11.81
N ASP A 122 -4.33 -17.11 -12.43
CA ASP A 122 -4.53 -18.40 -11.77
C ASP A 122 -3.39 -18.72 -10.78
N ASP A 123 -2.16 -18.40 -11.14
CA ASP A 123 -0.99 -18.56 -10.28
C ASP A 123 -1.10 -17.62 -9.06
N THR A 124 -1.57 -16.39 -9.25
CA THR A 124 -1.81 -15.43 -8.17
C THR A 124 -2.86 -15.95 -7.17
N VAL A 125 -3.97 -16.51 -7.64
CA VAL A 125 -4.99 -17.10 -6.78
C VAL A 125 -4.42 -18.30 -6.00
N THR A 126 -3.66 -19.15 -6.66
CA THR A 126 -3.03 -20.32 -6.05
C THR A 126 -2.06 -19.92 -4.93
N GLU A 127 -1.17 -18.96 -5.18
CA GLU A 127 -0.24 -18.46 -4.18
C GLU A 127 -0.93 -17.70 -3.05
N ALA A 128 -1.93 -16.89 -3.34
CA ALA A 128 -2.70 -16.20 -2.33
C ALA A 128 -3.34 -17.18 -1.33
N ARG A 129 -3.96 -18.27 -1.83
CA ARG A 129 -4.50 -19.33 -0.97
C ARG A 129 -3.43 -20.00 -0.12
N ARG A 130 -2.28 -20.32 -0.73
CA ARG A 130 -1.17 -20.99 -0.06
C ARG A 130 -0.60 -20.11 1.06
N TYR A 131 -0.35 -18.84 0.80
CA TYR A 131 0.13 -17.87 1.80
C TYR A 131 -0.88 -17.67 2.92
N TYR A 132 -2.17 -17.50 2.57
CA TYR A 132 -3.22 -17.28 3.54
C TYR A 132 -3.37 -18.48 4.52
N GLN A 133 -3.31 -19.71 3.98
CA GLN A 133 -3.35 -20.93 4.79
C GLN A 133 -2.08 -21.14 5.62
N ALA A 134 -0.90 -20.87 5.06
CA ALA A 134 0.38 -21.07 5.74
C ALA A 134 0.58 -20.09 6.90
N ILE A 135 0.11 -18.86 6.77
CA ILE A 135 0.26 -17.82 7.81
C ILE A 135 -0.84 -17.96 8.87
N ASP A 136 -2.06 -18.25 8.46
CA ASP A 136 -3.22 -18.55 9.33
C ASP A 136 -3.45 -17.51 10.44
N ARG A 137 -3.74 -16.27 10.02
CA ARG A 137 -4.09 -15.17 10.93
C ARG A 137 -5.27 -14.37 10.41
N PRO A 138 -6.27 -14.04 11.24
CA PRO A 138 -7.49 -13.33 10.81
C PRO A 138 -7.21 -11.89 10.36
N ASN A 139 -6.14 -11.28 10.83
CA ASN A 139 -5.71 -9.93 10.47
C ASN A 139 -4.60 -9.89 9.40
N LEU A 140 -4.48 -10.97 8.63
CA LEU A 140 -3.62 -11.00 7.45
C LEU A 140 -4.34 -10.41 6.24
N MET A 141 -3.65 -9.58 5.47
CA MET A 141 -4.03 -9.21 4.11
C MET A 141 -3.02 -9.76 3.11
N ILE A 142 -3.50 -10.46 2.10
CA ILE A 142 -2.67 -10.83 0.95
C ILE A 142 -2.63 -9.63 -0.01
N LYS A 143 -1.43 -9.21 -0.39
CA LYS A 143 -1.22 -8.08 -1.27
C LYS A 143 -1.10 -8.57 -2.71
N ILE A 144 -1.96 -8.06 -3.59
CA ILE A 144 -2.06 -8.45 -5.01
C ILE A 144 -1.99 -7.18 -5.86
N PRO A 145 -1.13 -7.13 -6.90
CA PRO A 145 -1.10 -6.01 -7.83
C PRO A 145 -2.43 -5.82 -8.56
N GLY A 146 -2.89 -4.57 -8.67
CA GLY A 146 -4.11 -4.18 -9.39
C GLY A 146 -3.93 -4.11 -10.91
N THR A 147 -3.24 -5.09 -11.48
CA THR A 147 -3.14 -5.27 -12.94
C THR A 147 -4.45 -5.78 -13.51
N PRO A 148 -4.71 -5.63 -14.81
CA PRO A 148 -5.88 -6.25 -15.45
C PRO A 148 -6.01 -7.75 -15.16
N GLU A 149 -4.88 -8.46 -15.08
CA GLU A 149 -4.83 -9.89 -14.74
C GLU A 149 -4.96 -10.15 -13.22
N GLY A 150 -4.55 -9.20 -12.39
CA GLY A 150 -4.64 -9.29 -10.93
C GLY A 150 -6.06 -9.11 -10.39
N LEU A 151 -6.88 -8.28 -11.03
CA LEU A 151 -8.23 -7.98 -10.55
C LEU A 151 -9.17 -9.20 -10.53
N PRO A 152 -9.19 -10.12 -11.52
CA PRO A 152 -9.94 -11.37 -11.38
C PRO A 152 -9.45 -12.25 -10.23
N ALA A 153 -8.14 -12.22 -9.91
CA ALA A 153 -7.60 -12.92 -8.76
C ALA A 153 -8.08 -12.29 -7.44
N VAL A 154 -8.15 -10.95 -7.37
CA VAL A 154 -8.72 -10.22 -6.22
C VAL A 154 -10.19 -10.62 -6.00
N GLU A 155 -11.01 -10.58 -7.03
CA GLU A 155 -12.43 -10.98 -6.96
C GLU A 155 -12.58 -12.41 -6.42
N GLN A 156 -11.79 -13.35 -6.96
CA GLN A 156 -11.82 -14.75 -6.52
C GLN A 156 -11.37 -14.90 -5.07
N ALA A 157 -10.25 -14.28 -4.67
CA ALA A 157 -9.72 -14.35 -3.31
C ALA A 157 -10.70 -13.76 -2.27
N ILE A 158 -11.33 -12.64 -2.56
CA ILE A 158 -12.39 -12.03 -1.73
C ILE A 158 -13.58 -13.01 -1.60
N SER A 159 -14.02 -13.62 -2.70
CA SER A 159 -15.12 -14.59 -2.66
C SER A 159 -14.82 -15.81 -1.78
N GLU A 160 -13.57 -16.17 -1.64
CA GLU A 160 -13.08 -17.25 -0.78
C GLU A 160 -12.92 -16.83 0.69
N GLY A 161 -13.03 -15.54 1.00
CA GLY A 161 -12.98 -15.01 2.36
C GLY A 161 -11.60 -14.50 2.78
N MET A 162 -10.68 -14.31 1.84
CA MET A 162 -9.39 -13.71 2.11
C MET A 162 -9.50 -12.19 2.12
N SER A 163 -8.88 -11.53 3.11
CA SER A 163 -8.72 -10.08 3.10
C SER A 163 -7.55 -9.69 2.18
N ILE A 164 -7.76 -8.67 1.35
CA ILE A 164 -6.86 -8.33 0.25
C ILE A 164 -6.44 -6.86 0.30
N ASN A 165 -5.13 -6.61 0.15
CA ASN A 165 -4.57 -5.31 -0.14
C ASN A 165 -4.23 -5.24 -1.64
N VAL A 166 -5.02 -4.48 -2.41
CA VAL A 166 -4.75 -4.32 -3.85
C VAL A 166 -3.71 -3.22 -4.03
N THR A 167 -2.57 -3.54 -4.63
CA THR A 167 -1.43 -2.61 -4.73
C THR A 167 -1.14 -2.16 -6.16
N LEU A 168 -0.22 -1.20 -6.29
CA LEU A 168 0.22 -0.62 -7.57
C LEU A 168 -0.93 0.05 -8.35
N LEU A 169 -1.83 0.73 -7.63
CA LEU A 169 -2.86 1.54 -8.26
C LEU A 169 -2.32 2.96 -8.46
N PHE A 170 -2.37 3.43 -9.70
CA PHE A 170 -1.92 4.77 -10.08
C PHE A 170 -3.06 5.59 -10.65
N SER A 171 -3.86 5.04 -11.56
CA SER A 171 -4.97 5.76 -12.20
C SER A 171 -6.26 5.68 -11.39
N VAL A 172 -7.10 6.70 -11.53
CA VAL A 172 -8.47 6.68 -10.98
C VAL A 172 -9.26 5.50 -11.54
N GLN A 173 -9.08 5.16 -12.83
CA GLN A 173 -9.77 4.02 -13.44
C GLN A 173 -9.35 2.70 -12.81
N SER A 174 -8.05 2.47 -12.56
CA SER A 174 -7.59 1.25 -11.90
C SER A 174 -8.17 1.09 -10.49
N TYR A 175 -8.34 2.21 -9.78
CA TYR A 175 -9.04 2.21 -8.49
C TYR A 175 -10.53 1.83 -8.63
N ILE A 176 -11.24 2.44 -9.60
CA ILE A 176 -12.66 2.11 -9.86
C ILE A 176 -12.82 0.61 -10.13
N ASP A 177 -12.00 0.05 -11.00
CA ASP A 177 -12.02 -1.37 -11.35
C ASP A 177 -11.72 -2.26 -10.13
N THR A 178 -10.80 -1.82 -9.28
CA THR A 178 -10.45 -2.48 -8.01
C THR A 178 -11.63 -2.49 -7.03
N ALA A 179 -12.31 -1.37 -6.85
CA ALA A 179 -13.47 -1.28 -5.97
C ALA A 179 -14.60 -2.20 -6.43
N TRP A 180 -14.84 -2.29 -7.73
CA TRP A 180 -15.83 -3.21 -8.28
C TRP A 180 -15.41 -4.68 -8.21
N ALA A 181 -14.12 -5.00 -8.31
CA ALA A 181 -13.63 -6.37 -8.09
C ALA A 181 -13.89 -6.82 -6.64
N TYR A 182 -13.65 -5.95 -5.66
CA TYR A 182 -13.98 -6.19 -4.26
C TYR A 182 -15.48 -6.43 -4.04
N ILE A 183 -16.33 -5.54 -4.56
CA ILE A 183 -17.79 -5.64 -4.45
C ILE A 183 -18.29 -6.95 -5.08
N LYS A 184 -17.84 -7.31 -6.28
CA LYS A 184 -18.21 -8.56 -6.97
C LYS A 184 -17.79 -9.79 -6.18
N GLY A 185 -16.59 -9.79 -5.59
CA GLY A 185 -16.11 -10.87 -4.73
C GLY A 185 -17.00 -11.07 -3.50
N LEU A 186 -17.42 -9.97 -2.85
CA LEU A 186 -18.35 -10.01 -1.72
C LEU A 186 -19.76 -10.48 -2.14
N GLU A 187 -20.26 -10.00 -3.28
CA GLU A 187 -21.56 -10.44 -3.83
C GLU A 187 -21.58 -11.95 -4.08
N LYS A 188 -20.53 -12.47 -4.70
CA LYS A 188 -20.37 -13.91 -4.94
C LYS A 188 -20.38 -14.71 -3.63
N ARG A 189 -19.60 -14.25 -2.64
CA ARG A 189 -19.54 -14.90 -1.32
C ARG A 189 -20.89 -14.86 -0.58
N ALA A 190 -21.57 -13.71 -0.60
CA ALA A 190 -22.87 -13.53 0.01
C ALA A 190 -23.97 -14.39 -0.67
N ALA A 191 -23.91 -14.55 -2.00
CA ALA A 191 -24.82 -15.42 -2.75
C ALA A 191 -24.66 -16.90 -2.38
N GLU A 192 -23.48 -17.31 -1.92
CA GLU A 192 -23.20 -18.65 -1.40
C GLU A 192 -23.62 -18.81 0.07
N GLY A 193 -24.22 -17.79 0.68
CA GLY A 193 -24.63 -17.81 2.09
C GLY A 193 -23.48 -17.72 3.09
N LYS A 194 -22.29 -17.33 2.66
CA LYS A 194 -21.11 -17.19 3.51
C LYS A 194 -21.04 -15.80 4.13
N ASP A 195 -20.46 -15.73 5.33
CA ASP A 195 -20.23 -14.45 6.04
C ASP A 195 -19.27 -13.54 5.26
N ILE A 196 -19.64 -12.25 5.15
CA ILE A 196 -18.84 -11.21 4.50
C ILE A 196 -18.36 -10.15 5.47
N SER A 197 -18.75 -10.22 6.74
CA SER A 197 -18.41 -9.19 7.75
C SER A 197 -16.93 -9.21 8.16
N ASN A 198 -16.27 -10.36 8.00
CA ASN A 198 -14.87 -10.58 8.36
C ASN A 198 -13.89 -10.46 7.17
N VAL A 199 -14.39 -10.08 6.00
CA VAL A 199 -13.55 -9.85 4.81
C VAL A 199 -13.32 -8.36 4.67
N ALA A 200 -12.05 -7.94 4.67
CA ALA A 200 -11.66 -6.55 4.51
C ALA A 200 -10.76 -6.37 3.28
N SER A 201 -10.73 -5.17 2.76
CA SER A 201 -9.81 -4.80 1.68
C SER A 201 -9.39 -3.35 1.80
N VAL A 202 -8.18 -3.07 1.32
CA VAL A 202 -7.68 -1.72 1.08
C VAL A 202 -7.17 -1.62 -0.36
N ALA A 203 -7.25 -0.43 -0.94
CA ALA A 203 -6.78 -0.11 -2.27
C ALA A 203 -5.58 0.83 -2.16
N SER A 204 -4.37 0.28 -2.36
CA SER A 204 -3.11 1.02 -2.25
C SER A 204 -2.88 1.90 -3.48
N PHE A 205 -3.17 3.18 -3.33
CA PHE A 205 -3.10 4.21 -4.35
C PHE A 205 -1.80 5.01 -4.20
N PHE A 206 -0.95 4.94 -5.21
CA PHE A 206 0.43 5.44 -5.17
C PHE A 206 0.51 6.92 -5.51
N LEU A 207 1.38 7.66 -4.80
CA LEU A 207 1.46 9.12 -4.89
C LEU A 207 2.80 9.62 -5.44
N SER A 208 3.88 9.55 -4.67
CA SER A 208 5.13 10.24 -5.01
C SER A 208 5.72 9.83 -6.35
N ARG A 209 5.50 8.61 -6.80
CA ARG A 209 5.99 8.15 -8.11
C ARG A 209 5.33 8.89 -9.27
N ILE A 210 4.06 9.28 -9.11
CA ILE A 210 3.35 10.11 -10.10
C ILE A 210 4.02 11.47 -10.22
N ASP A 211 4.20 12.15 -9.09
CA ASP A 211 4.81 13.48 -9.09
C ASP A 211 6.25 13.44 -9.62
N VAL A 212 7.04 12.42 -9.25
CA VAL A 212 8.41 12.28 -9.79
C VAL A 212 8.40 12.19 -11.32
N MET A 213 7.60 11.29 -11.89
CA MET A 213 7.55 11.10 -13.34
C MET A 213 6.99 12.33 -14.07
N ILE A 214 5.93 12.95 -13.55
CA ILE A 214 5.35 14.16 -14.13
C ILE A 214 6.31 15.34 -14.01
N ASP A 215 6.94 15.55 -12.87
CA ASP A 215 7.88 16.66 -12.65
C ASP A 215 9.11 16.53 -13.55
N ASP A 216 9.63 15.31 -13.78
CA ASP A 216 10.71 15.06 -14.74
C ASP A 216 10.31 15.44 -16.17
N LEU A 217 9.08 15.11 -16.58
CA LEU A 217 8.54 15.52 -17.89
C LEU A 217 8.35 17.03 -17.97
N VAL A 218 7.84 17.65 -16.93
CA VAL A 218 7.67 19.11 -16.82
C VAL A 218 9.02 19.81 -16.87
N ASP A 219 10.01 19.37 -16.12
CA ASP A 219 11.36 19.97 -16.09
C ASP A 219 12.03 19.91 -17.46
N SER A 220 11.90 18.78 -18.17
CA SER A 220 12.42 18.65 -19.54
C SER A 220 11.76 19.63 -20.51
N LYS A 221 10.44 19.89 -20.37
CA LYS A 221 9.73 20.87 -21.21
C LYS A 221 10.07 22.32 -20.83
N LEU A 222 10.33 22.59 -19.56
CA LEU A 222 10.70 23.90 -19.05
C LEU A 222 12.04 24.42 -19.60
N GLU A 223 12.94 23.52 -20.05
CA GLU A 223 14.22 23.93 -20.66
C GLU A 223 14.03 24.83 -21.88
N SER A 224 12.92 24.71 -22.60
CA SER A 224 12.62 25.48 -23.82
C SER A 224 11.33 26.29 -23.76
N ALA A 225 10.57 26.20 -22.67
CA ALA A 225 9.29 26.89 -22.54
C ALA A 225 9.49 28.35 -22.12
N GLU A 226 8.69 29.24 -22.73
CA GLU A 226 8.67 30.67 -22.41
C GLU A 226 7.20 31.16 -22.25
N GLY A 227 7.05 32.31 -21.57
CA GLY A 227 5.75 32.98 -21.43
C GLY A 227 4.67 32.09 -20.79
N GLU A 228 3.48 32.06 -21.39
CA GLU A 228 2.31 31.33 -20.88
C GLU A 228 2.55 29.82 -20.76
N ALA A 229 3.31 29.22 -21.68
CA ALA A 229 3.64 27.78 -21.63
C ALA A 229 4.46 27.45 -20.39
N LYS A 230 5.42 28.29 -20.03
CA LYS A 230 6.21 28.14 -18.82
C LYS A 230 5.34 28.23 -17.56
N GLU A 231 4.47 29.24 -17.49
CA GLU A 231 3.57 29.42 -16.33
C GLU A 231 2.63 28.22 -16.15
N LYS A 232 2.10 27.64 -17.23
CA LYS A 232 1.26 26.44 -17.21
C LYS A 232 2.01 25.20 -16.69
N LEU A 233 3.25 25.00 -17.13
CA LEU A 233 4.09 23.90 -16.68
C LEU A 233 4.44 24.01 -15.18
N GLU A 234 4.86 25.21 -14.74
CA GLU A 234 5.17 25.48 -13.33
C GLU A 234 3.93 25.29 -12.42
N ALA A 235 2.73 25.59 -12.93
CA ALA A 235 1.48 25.44 -12.18
C ALA A 235 1.10 23.97 -11.88
N ILE A 236 1.63 23.02 -12.63
CA ILE A 236 1.34 21.57 -12.50
C ILE A 236 2.29 20.87 -11.54
N LYS A 237 3.52 21.33 -11.47
CA LYS A 237 4.61 20.70 -10.74
C LYS A 237 4.26 20.43 -9.28
N GLY A 238 4.45 19.18 -8.82
CA GLY A 238 4.17 18.74 -7.44
C GLY A 238 2.69 18.67 -7.06
N LYS A 239 1.77 18.73 -8.00
CA LYS A 239 0.33 18.79 -7.71
C LYS A 239 -0.49 17.64 -8.28
N VAL A 240 0.06 16.87 -9.20
CA VAL A 240 -0.71 15.86 -9.95
C VAL A 240 -1.11 14.68 -9.07
N ALA A 241 -0.21 14.17 -8.23
CA ALA A 241 -0.52 13.03 -7.36
C ALA A 241 -1.64 13.34 -6.37
N ILE A 242 -1.60 14.52 -5.72
CA ILE A 242 -2.64 14.94 -4.79
C ILE A 242 -3.97 15.18 -5.52
N ALA A 243 -3.95 15.85 -6.67
CA ALA A 243 -5.14 16.06 -7.48
C ALA A 243 -5.79 14.72 -7.89
N ASN A 244 -4.98 13.78 -8.36
CA ASN A 244 -5.41 12.43 -8.74
C ASN A 244 -6.03 11.67 -7.55
N ALA A 245 -5.41 11.76 -6.36
CA ALA A 245 -5.92 11.13 -5.15
C ALA A 245 -7.26 11.73 -4.69
N LYS A 246 -7.42 13.04 -4.74
CA LYS A 246 -8.68 13.72 -4.40
C LYS A 246 -9.82 13.28 -5.33
N ILE A 247 -9.54 13.12 -6.62
CA ILE A 247 -10.52 12.61 -7.60
C ILE A 247 -10.87 11.13 -7.30
N ALA A 248 -9.87 10.30 -6.98
CA ALA A 248 -10.10 8.92 -6.58
C ALA A 248 -11.00 8.82 -5.36
N TYR A 249 -10.82 9.70 -4.37
CA TYR A 249 -11.67 9.75 -3.17
C TYR A 249 -13.12 10.12 -3.51
N GLN A 250 -13.37 11.01 -4.47
CA GLN A 250 -14.74 11.28 -4.92
C GLN A 250 -15.38 10.03 -5.55
N LYS A 251 -14.60 9.24 -6.30
CA LYS A 251 -15.07 7.95 -6.84
C LYS A 251 -15.32 6.91 -5.74
N TYR A 252 -14.51 6.89 -4.70
CA TYR A 252 -14.78 6.11 -3.50
C TYR A 252 -16.15 6.43 -2.92
N LYS A 253 -16.46 7.70 -2.70
CA LYS A 253 -17.76 8.14 -2.16
C LYS A 253 -18.93 7.74 -3.06
N GLU A 254 -18.76 7.89 -4.38
CA GLU A 254 -19.78 7.49 -5.37
C GLU A 254 -20.05 5.98 -5.32
N ILE A 255 -19.01 5.15 -5.36
CA ILE A 255 -19.14 3.69 -5.41
C ILE A 255 -19.72 3.15 -4.10
N PHE A 256 -19.18 3.57 -2.94
CA PHE A 256 -19.60 3.10 -1.64
C PHE A 256 -20.84 3.81 -1.07
N SER A 257 -21.51 4.64 -1.87
CA SER A 257 -22.89 5.12 -1.64
C SER A 257 -23.92 4.49 -2.58
N SER A 258 -23.51 3.63 -3.51
CA SER A 258 -24.40 2.98 -4.47
C SER A 258 -25.36 1.99 -3.79
N ASP A 259 -26.53 1.76 -4.40
CA ASP A 259 -27.50 0.79 -3.89
C ASP A 259 -26.96 -0.64 -3.85
N ARG A 260 -26.06 -0.95 -4.78
CA ARG A 260 -25.37 -2.22 -4.87
C ARG A 260 -24.46 -2.44 -3.65
N TRP A 261 -23.73 -1.40 -3.24
CA TRP A 261 -22.94 -1.45 -2.02
C TRP A 261 -23.81 -1.53 -0.76
N LYS A 262 -24.86 -0.72 -0.65
CA LYS A 262 -25.75 -0.72 0.51
C LYS A 262 -26.30 -2.11 0.82
N ALA A 263 -26.66 -2.89 -0.21
CA ALA A 263 -27.13 -4.26 -0.04
C ALA A 263 -26.10 -5.20 0.60
N LEU A 264 -24.81 -4.92 0.44
CA LEU A 264 -23.71 -5.65 1.10
C LEU A 264 -23.44 -5.08 2.51
N ALA A 265 -23.48 -3.77 2.66
CA ALA A 265 -23.32 -3.11 3.95
C ALA A 265 -24.38 -3.56 4.97
N ASP A 266 -25.63 -3.72 4.54
CA ASP A 266 -26.72 -4.27 5.34
C ASP A 266 -26.47 -5.71 5.83
N LYS A 267 -25.55 -6.43 5.19
CA LYS A 267 -25.06 -7.76 5.59
C LYS A 267 -23.75 -7.72 6.38
N GLY A 268 -23.30 -6.54 6.78
CA GLY A 268 -22.10 -6.34 7.59
C GLY A 268 -20.80 -6.15 6.80
N ALA A 269 -20.84 -5.98 5.48
CA ALA A 269 -19.65 -5.71 4.69
C ALA A 269 -18.97 -4.40 5.10
N LYS A 270 -17.64 -4.38 5.09
CA LYS A 270 -16.81 -3.20 5.31
C LYS A 270 -16.45 -2.55 3.99
N VAL A 271 -16.37 -1.22 3.94
CA VAL A 271 -15.88 -0.50 2.75
C VAL A 271 -14.43 -0.91 2.44
N GLN A 272 -14.06 -0.89 1.16
CA GLN A 272 -12.66 -0.94 0.77
C GLN A 272 -12.10 0.48 0.88
N ARG A 273 -11.28 0.73 1.91
CA ARG A 273 -10.68 2.05 2.10
C ARG A 273 -9.58 2.31 1.07
N LEU A 274 -9.52 3.54 0.55
CA LEU A 274 -8.32 4.00 -0.13
C LEU A 274 -7.17 4.04 0.87
N LEU A 275 -6.02 3.52 0.45
CA LEU A 275 -4.77 3.54 1.20
C LEU A 275 -3.74 4.33 0.39
N TRP A 276 -3.30 5.46 0.95
CA TRP A 276 -2.26 6.27 0.33
C TRP A 276 -0.91 5.59 0.51
N ALA A 277 -0.27 5.27 -0.61
CA ALA A 277 1.00 4.55 -0.66
C ALA A 277 2.08 5.38 -1.36
N SER A 278 3.35 5.07 -1.11
CA SER A 278 4.48 5.85 -1.63
C SER A 278 4.37 7.32 -1.21
N THR A 279 4.25 7.56 0.09
CA THR A 279 3.85 8.84 0.68
C THR A 279 5.01 9.67 1.21
N SER A 280 6.25 9.21 1.05
CA SER A 280 7.42 10.06 1.29
C SER A 280 7.75 10.90 0.06
N THR A 281 7.92 12.20 0.23
CA THR A 281 8.34 13.11 -0.85
C THR A 281 9.76 12.79 -1.31
N LYS A 282 10.02 12.94 -2.61
CA LYS A 282 11.33 12.68 -3.22
C LYS A 282 12.08 13.98 -3.58
N ASN A 283 11.33 15.04 -3.89
CA ASN A 283 11.90 16.35 -4.13
C ASN A 283 12.14 17.07 -2.80
N PRO A 284 13.39 17.47 -2.47
CA PRO A 284 13.70 18.15 -1.21
C PRO A 284 13.08 19.55 -1.09
N GLU A 285 12.55 20.12 -2.17
CA GLU A 285 11.84 21.41 -2.14
C GLU A 285 10.40 21.28 -1.66
N TYR A 286 9.85 20.05 -1.61
CA TYR A 286 8.50 19.79 -1.11
C TYR A 286 8.53 19.44 0.39
N SER A 287 7.46 19.79 1.09
CA SER A 287 7.29 19.34 2.48
C SER A 287 7.39 17.82 2.57
N ASP A 288 8.14 17.32 3.53
CA ASP A 288 8.32 15.89 3.80
C ASP A 288 7.05 15.20 4.33
N VAL A 289 6.03 15.97 4.70
CA VAL A 289 4.71 15.51 5.15
C VAL A 289 3.57 15.92 4.19
N MET A 290 3.90 16.40 2.99
CA MET A 290 2.92 16.93 2.03
C MET A 290 1.78 15.94 1.73
N TYR A 291 2.08 14.65 1.51
CA TYR A 291 1.10 13.62 1.20
C TYR A 291 0.29 13.15 2.43
N VAL A 292 0.71 13.53 3.62
CA VAL A 292 -0.11 13.36 4.83
C VAL A 292 -1.06 14.54 4.97
N ASP A 293 -0.54 15.75 5.05
CA ASP A 293 -1.32 16.97 5.30
C ASP A 293 -2.46 17.18 4.31
N GLU A 294 -2.19 16.93 3.02
CA GLU A 294 -3.17 17.19 1.95
C GLU A 294 -4.22 16.10 1.76
N LEU A 295 -4.02 14.90 2.33
CA LEU A 295 -4.84 13.72 2.08
C LEU A 295 -5.45 13.10 3.35
N VAL A 296 -5.47 13.84 4.44
CA VAL A 296 -6.25 13.46 5.63
C VAL A 296 -7.73 13.48 5.27
N GLY A 297 -8.44 12.40 5.58
CA GLY A 297 -9.89 12.29 5.35
C GLY A 297 -10.47 11.00 5.88
N MET A 298 -11.78 11.01 6.11
CA MET A 298 -12.55 9.90 6.69
C MET A 298 -12.45 8.63 5.83
N ASP A 299 -12.42 7.48 6.50
CA ASP A 299 -12.40 6.17 5.85
C ASP A 299 -11.22 5.95 4.88
N THR A 300 -10.08 6.52 5.20
CA THR A 300 -8.83 6.33 4.45
C THR A 300 -7.73 5.77 5.35
N VAL A 301 -6.71 5.23 4.73
CA VAL A 301 -5.47 4.77 5.37
C VAL A 301 -4.31 5.49 4.71
N ASN A 302 -3.28 5.83 5.47
CA ASN A 302 -2.01 6.31 4.92
C ASN A 302 -0.89 5.44 5.48
N THR A 303 -0.13 4.76 4.62
CA THR A 303 1.01 3.95 5.06
C THR A 303 2.31 4.71 4.89
N LEU A 304 3.00 4.94 5.99
CA LEU A 304 4.16 5.81 6.09
C LEU A 304 5.45 5.01 6.35
N PRO A 305 6.55 5.30 5.66
CA PRO A 305 7.85 4.79 6.07
C PRO A 305 8.28 5.43 7.41
N PRO A 306 9.20 4.78 8.17
CA PRO A 306 9.57 5.23 9.51
C PRO A 306 9.96 6.70 9.62
N ASN A 307 10.75 7.21 8.68
CA ASN A 307 11.16 8.62 8.67
C ASN A 307 9.99 9.60 8.50
N THR A 308 8.99 9.24 7.69
CA THR A 308 7.79 10.05 7.51
C THR A 308 6.88 9.96 8.73
N ILE A 309 6.84 8.82 9.43
CA ILE A 309 6.15 8.70 10.73
C ILE A 309 6.74 9.69 11.74
N GLU A 310 8.07 9.74 11.87
CA GLU A 310 8.73 10.67 12.78
C GLU A 310 8.45 12.14 12.39
N ALA A 311 8.53 12.46 11.12
CA ALA A 311 8.20 13.80 10.63
C ALA A 311 6.73 14.16 10.93
N CYS A 312 5.81 13.23 10.73
CA CYS A 312 4.39 13.44 11.03
C CYS A 312 4.14 13.64 12.53
N VAL A 313 4.77 12.85 13.39
CA VAL A 313 4.69 13.05 14.86
C VAL A 313 5.18 14.46 15.25
N ASP A 314 6.23 14.94 14.60
CA ASP A 314 6.89 16.21 14.93
C ASP A 314 6.13 17.44 14.39
N HIS A 315 5.71 17.44 13.12
CA HIS A 315 5.29 18.68 12.46
C HIS A 315 4.19 18.55 11.39
N CYS A 316 3.44 17.43 11.29
CA CYS A 316 2.23 17.41 10.47
C CYS A 316 1.25 18.52 10.91
N ASP A 317 0.49 19.02 9.96
CA ASP A 317 -0.63 19.94 10.16
C ASP A 317 -1.95 19.23 9.79
N PRO A 318 -2.53 18.41 10.70
CA PRO A 318 -3.73 17.64 10.42
C PRO A 318 -4.94 18.52 10.10
N GLY A 319 -5.65 18.17 9.05
CA GLY A 319 -6.89 18.85 8.65
C GLY A 319 -7.65 18.04 7.61
N ASP A 320 -8.96 18.11 7.59
CA ASP A 320 -9.78 17.43 6.58
C ASP A 320 -9.66 18.14 5.22
N ARG A 321 -8.57 17.85 4.51
CA ARG A 321 -8.23 18.51 3.24
C ARG A 321 -8.54 17.70 2.00
N ILE A 322 -8.88 16.41 2.15
CA ILE A 322 -9.10 15.53 1.00
C ILE A 322 -10.24 16.00 0.09
N GLU A 323 -11.23 16.69 0.66
CA GLU A 323 -12.39 17.21 -0.06
C GLU A 323 -12.30 18.72 -0.36
N THR A 324 -11.21 19.37 0.05
CA THR A 324 -11.01 20.78 -0.26
C THR A 324 -10.40 20.98 -1.64
N ASP A 325 -10.68 22.11 -2.26
CA ASP A 325 -10.05 22.54 -3.54
C ASP A 325 -10.22 21.54 -4.70
N LEU A 326 -11.36 20.84 -4.75
CA LEU A 326 -11.65 19.87 -5.81
C LEU A 326 -11.65 20.49 -7.21
N ASP A 327 -12.12 21.72 -7.36
CA ASP A 327 -12.07 22.44 -8.63
C ASP A 327 -10.62 22.71 -9.07
N ALA A 328 -9.73 23.02 -8.13
CA ALA A 328 -8.31 23.18 -8.41
C ALA A 328 -7.67 21.84 -8.79
N ALA A 329 -8.02 20.76 -8.12
CA ALA A 329 -7.56 19.40 -8.47
C ALA A 329 -7.98 19.01 -9.90
N ASN A 330 -9.24 19.24 -10.28
CA ASN A 330 -9.70 18.98 -11.63
C ASN A 330 -8.96 19.84 -12.67
N LYS A 331 -8.72 21.12 -12.37
CA LYS A 331 -7.95 22.01 -13.27
C LYS A 331 -6.52 21.53 -13.48
N VAL A 332 -5.86 20.97 -12.45
CA VAL A 332 -4.52 20.39 -12.58
C VAL A 332 -4.54 19.22 -13.56
N ILE A 333 -5.48 18.29 -13.41
CA ILE A 333 -5.60 17.12 -14.30
C ILE A 333 -5.97 17.52 -15.72
N ASP A 334 -6.92 18.43 -15.89
CA ASP A 334 -7.32 18.93 -17.21
C ASP A 334 -6.17 19.70 -17.88
N GLY A 335 -5.39 20.44 -17.10
CA GLY A 335 -4.24 21.20 -17.58
C GLY A 335 -3.14 20.35 -18.21
N LEU A 336 -3.04 19.07 -17.88
CA LEU A 336 -2.09 18.15 -18.52
C LEU A 336 -2.37 17.99 -20.02
N LYS A 337 -3.62 18.14 -20.46
CA LYS A 337 -4.07 18.04 -21.86
C LYS A 337 -3.91 19.33 -22.63
N ASP A 338 -3.54 20.45 -21.97
CA ASP A 338 -3.30 21.71 -22.66
C ASP A 338 -2.17 21.52 -23.68
N LYS A 339 -2.32 22.13 -24.87
CA LYS A 339 -1.36 22.00 -25.99
C LYS A 339 0.06 22.45 -25.64
N ASP A 340 0.18 23.36 -24.68
CA ASP A 340 1.46 23.89 -24.22
C ASP A 340 2.12 23.01 -23.14
N VAL A 341 1.33 22.11 -22.53
CA VAL A 341 1.77 21.12 -21.51
C VAL A 341 1.95 19.76 -22.17
N ASP A 342 0.94 19.25 -22.87
CA ASP A 342 0.94 18.02 -23.67
C ASP A 342 1.57 16.82 -22.93
N ILE A 343 0.96 16.45 -21.81
CA ILE A 343 1.33 15.27 -21.02
C ILE A 343 0.18 14.29 -21.05
N ASP A 344 0.42 13.10 -21.61
CA ASP A 344 -0.53 11.99 -21.64
C ASP A 344 -0.52 11.27 -20.30
N LEU A 345 -1.48 11.58 -19.44
CA LEU A 345 -1.58 11.03 -18.09
C LEU A 345 -1.84 9.50 -18.13
N ASP A 346 -2.64 9.01 -19.06
CA ASP A 346 -2.94 7.58 -19.15
C ASP A 346 -1.67 6.78 -19.45
N LYS A 347 -0.86 7.29 -20.40
CA LYS A 347 0.44 6.69 -20.69
C LYS A 347 1.38 6.71 -19.47
N VAL A 348 1.43 7.83 -18.74
CA VAL A 348 2.23 7.94 -17.50
C VAL A 348 1.79 6.88 -16.49
N MET A 349 0.48 6.68 -16.31
CA MET A 349 -0.04 5.69 -15.36
C MET A 349 0.30 4.25 -15.78
N ASP A 350 0.23 3.92 -17.05
CA ASP A 350 0.63 2.62 -17.59
C ASP A 350 2.12 2.37 -17.42
N ASP A 351 2.97 3.35 -17.76
CA ASP A 351 4.42 3.28 -17.58
C ASP A 351 4.78 3.09 -16.08
N LEU A 352 4.08 3.76 -15.17
CA LEU A 352 4.26 3.62 -13.73
C LEU A 352 3.86 2.24 -13.20
N LEU A 353 2.82 1.63 -13.75
CA LEU A 353 2.43 0.27 -13.38
C LEU A 353 3.51 -0.74 -13.77
N ASP A 354 4.00 -0.69 -15.01
CA ASP A 354 5.06 -1.58 -15.49
C ASP A 354 6.36 -1.36 -14.70
N GLU A 355 6.77 -0.10 -14.48
CA GLU A 355 7.92 0.24 -13.65
C GLU A 355 7.75 -0.22 -12.20
N GLY A 356 6.52 -0.12 -11.66
CA GLY A 356 6.18 -0.56 -10.31
C GLY A 356 6.35 -2.07 -10.13
N ILE A 357 5.95 -2.86 -11.10
CA ILE A 357 6.16 -4.31 -11.12
C ILE A 357 7.66 -4.62 -11.12
N ASP A 358 8.44 -3.97 -12.00
CA ASP A 358 9.89 -4.15 -12.08
C ASP A 358 10.59 -3.75 -10.76
N LYS A 359 10.15 -2.68 -10.12
CA LYS A 359 10.67 -2.23 -8.81
C LYS A 359 10.34 -3.17 -7.65
N PHE A 360 9.48 -4.15 -7.85
CA PHE A 360 9.23 -5.24 -6.90
C PHE A 360 9.98 -6.51 -7.29
N ILE A 361 10.09 -6.82 -8.59
CA ILE A 361 10.83 -7.99 -9.09
C ILE A 361 12.32 -7.88 -8.74
N LYS A 362 12.96 -6.76 -9.05
CA LYS A 362 14.41 -6.59 -8.83
C LYS A 362 14.85 -6.76 -7.38
N PRO A 363 14.22 -6.15 -6.36
CA PRO A 363 14.55 -6.39 -4.96
C PRO A 363 14.28 -7.84 -4.53
N PHE A 364 13.23 -8.47 -5.05
CA PHE A 364 12.94 -9.87 -4.79
C PHE A 364 14.06 -10.79 -5.32
N GLU A 365 14.47 -10.61 -6.57
CA GLU A 365 15.58 -11.37 -7.18
C GLU A 365 16.91 -11.14 -6.44
N SER A 366 17.20 -9.88 -6.07
CA SER A 366 18.38 -9.52 -5.27
C SER A 366 18.38 -10.22 -3.91
N LEU A 367 17.24 -10.21 -3.22
CA LEU A 367 17.07 -10.91 -1.95
C LEU A 367 17.29 -12.42 -2.11
N MET A 368 16.68 -13.05 -3.11
CA MET A 368 16.83 -14.49 -3.36
C MET A 368 18.28 -14.88 -3.67
N SER A 369 18.99 -14.09 -4.48
CA SER A 369 20.41 -14.29 -4.78
C SER A 369 21.27 -14.15 -3.52
N SER A 370 21.03 -13.11 -2.72
CA SER A 370 21.78 -12.88 -1.46
C SER A 370 21.54 -13.99 -0.44
N LEU A 371 20.31 -14.48 -0.37
CA LEU A 371 19.96 -15.59 0.52
C LEU A 371 20.61 -16.91 0.07
N GLU A 372 20.64 -17.18 -1.26
CA GLU A 372 21.34 -18.33 -1.82
C GLU A 372 22.84 -18.34 -1.46
N ASP A 373 23.50 -17.18 -1.56
CA ASP A 373 24.91 -17.03 -1.17
C ASP A 373 25.11 -17.22 0.33
N LYS A 374 24.22 -16.70 1.16
CA LYS A 374 24.25 -16.89 2.61
C LYS A 374 24.06 -18.37 3.01
N VAL A 375 23.12 -19.07 2.36
CA VAL A 375 22.89 -20.51 2.57
C VAL A 375 24.15 -21.30 2.22
N LYS A 376 24.82 -21.03 1.08
CA LYS A 376 26.08 -21.67 0.69
C LYS A 376 27.18 -21.42 1.73
N GLN A 377 27.28 -20.18 2.22
CA GLN A 377 28.28 -19.80 3.22
C GLN A 377 28.06 -20.55 4.55
N LEU A 378 26.83 -20.59 5.06
CA LEU A 378 26.51 -21.24 6.34
C LEU A 378 26.56 -22.78 6.22
N ALA A 379 26.27 -23.35 5.06
CA ALA A 379 26.37 -24.80 4.83
C ALA A 379 27.82 -25.29 4.72
N ALA A 380 28.79 -24.39 4.51
CA ALA A 380 30.20 -24.73 4.40
C ALA A 380 30.95 -24.75 5.75
N VAL A 381 30.30 -24.32 6.82
CA VAL A 381 30.81 -24.30 8.18
C VAL A 381 30.34 -25.54 8.95
#